data_247052368060debc82c583ea09d3c627
#
_entry.id   247052368060debc82c583ea09d3c627
#
_cell.length_a   1.000
_cell.length_b   1.000
_cell.length_c   1.000
_cell.angle_alpha   90.00
_cell.angle_beta   90.00
_cell.angle_gamma   90.00
#
_symmetry.space_group_name_H-M   'P 1'
#
loop_
_entity.id
_entity.type
_entity.pdbx_description
1 polymer ?
#
loop_
_entity_poly.entity_id
_entity_poly.type
_entity_poly.pdbx_seq_one_letter_code
_entity_poly.pdbx_strand_id
1 'polypeptide(L)'
;MADSLPVDSLSINAVAHVDETKGHDETGNGSVELPYQTPVRALQVHGDSVKILVWKVAAAGTDEVSAYAPISGAALKKAIKKVGELEKKAKKMAEQANEQAAKDKAAAEERERVLEVAKSIVLTEDPSLPAAQKIKIRGGVENRGKRVKISGWVHRLRVQGKNMTFIILRDGTGYLQCVLTDNLCQTYDALTLTLESTVTVYGVINELPEGKTAPDHHELTNSDPSVKYDLRHLVLREEKASGILKVRSQVMKAFRDHFDNRGFTEVTPPAMVQTSVEGGSTLFELNYYNEKAYLTQSSQLYLETCLPSLGDVYCLAESFRAEKSHTRRHLSEYTHCEAEMAFISFNDLLEQLEEMVCDVIDRTLAHKPSAEIVYKLNPGFKKPERPFLRMDYTEAIQYLKDNDIKKEDGTFYEVGEDIPEAPERAMTDKINRPIFLCRFPAEIKSFYMKRCPENNALTESVDVLMPGVGEIVGGSMRISDLEELMAAYTREGLDPNPYYWFTEQRKYGTSEHGGFGLGVERYIAWLLNLHTVRDACLYPRFTGRAFP
;
A
#
# COMPACT_ATOMS: atom_id res chain seq x y z
N MET A 1 36.31 -3.58 -14.56
CA MET A 1 37.56 -3.27 -15.29
C MET A 1 37.85 -1.81 -14.98
N ALA A 2 38.78 -1.56 -14.08
CA ALA A 2 39.26 -0.21 -13.79
C ALA A 2 40.53 -0.03 -14.61
N ASP A 3 40.45 0.83 -15.63
CA ASP A 3 41.60 1.19 -16.45
C ASP A 3 42.63 1.89 -15.57
N SER A 4 43.79 1.26 -15.45
CA SER A 4 45.00 1.84 -14.91
C SER A 4 45.57 2.84 -15.91
N LEU A 5 45.49 4.11 -15.61
CA LEU A 5 46.25 5.14 -16.33
C LEU A 5 47.76 4.91 -16.17
N PRO A 6 48.56 5.12 -17.23
CA PRO A 6 49.99 4.87 -17.20
C PRO A 6 50.71 5.86 -16.30
N VAL A 7 51.60 5.35 -15.46
CA VAL A 7 52.50 6.16 -14.63
C VAL A 7 53.65 6.59 -15.51
N ASP A 8 53.51 7.76 -16.17
CA ASP A 8 54.63 8.39 -16.86
C ASP A 8 55.45 9.22 -15.86
N SER A 9 56.74 8.90 -15.83
CA SER A 9 57.91 9.60 -15.28
C SER A 9 57.66 10.85 -14.44
N LEU A 10 57.61 10.70 -13.12
CA LEU A 10 57.59 11.78 -12.14
C LEU A 10 58.92 12.55 -12.17
N SER A 11 58.89 13.80 -12.62
CA SER A 11 60.00 14.75 -12.51
C SER A 11 60.25 15.10 -11.03
N ILE A 12 61.50 15.01 -10.60
CA ILE A 12 62.01 15.43 -9.28
C ILE A 12 61.81 16.94 -9.19
N ASN A 13 60.72 17.40 -8.60
CA ASN A 13 60.29 18.74 -8.17
C ASN A 13 58.83 19.09 -8.54
N ALA A 14 57.96 18.15 -8.41
CA ALA A 14 56.53 18.43 -8.58
C ALA A 14 56.03 19.41 -7.51
N VAL A 15 55.35 20.48 -7.94
CA VAL A 15 54.69 21.43 -7.06
C VAL A 15 53.19 21.14 -7.13
N ALA A 16 52.56 20.90 -6.00
CA ALA A 16 51.10 20.70 -5.94
C ALA A 16 50.42 21.86 -5.18
N HIS A 17 49.41 22.39 -5.76
CA HIS A 17 48.60 23.47 -5.19
C HIS A 17 47.40 22.89 -4.46
N VAL A 18 47.11 23.42 -3.28
CA VAL A 18 46.02 22.99 -2.39
C VAL A 18 45.19 24.23 -2.03
N ASP A 19 43.91 24.14 -2.20
CA ASP A 19 42.94 25.19 -1.81
C ASP A 19 41.77 24.52 -1.08
N GLU A 20 41.66 24.71 0.23
CA GLU A 20 40.62 24.11 1.05
C GLU A 20 39.18 24.54 0.68
N THR A 21 39.05 25.68 -0.01
CA THR A 21 37.76 26.30 -0.37
C THR A 21 37.31 26.02 -1.80
N LYS A 22 38.27 25.92 -2.75
CA LYS A 22 38.01 25.76 -4.19
C LYS A 22 38.57 24.46 -4.77
N GLY A 23 39.42 23.77 -4.01
CA GLY A 23 40.04 22.53 -4.46
C GLY A 23 39.11 21.32 -4.39
N HIS A 24 39.42 20.31 -5.20
CA HIS A 24 38.71 19.04 -5.24
C HIS A 24 39.68 17.87 -5.22
N ASP A 25 39.52 16.96 -4.28
CA ASP A 25 40.43 15.79 -4.12
C ASP A 25 40.17 14.70 -5.18
N GLU A 26 38.98 14.62 -5.77
CA GLU A 26 38.62 13.63 -6.81
C GLU A 26 38.98 14.11 -8.22
N THR A 27 38.77 15.39 -8.55
CA THR A 27 38.92 15.96 -9.88
C THR A 27 40.11 16.92 -10.00
N GLY A 28 40.71 17.35 -8.90
CA GLY A 28 41.90 18.21 -8.88
C GLY A 28 43.14 17.46 -9.40
N ASN A 29 44.02 18.20 -10.09
CA ASN A 29 45.30 17.68 -10.59
C ASN A 29 46.51 18.35 -9.92
N GLY A 30 46.30 19.21 -8.95
CA GLY A 30 47.35 19.93 -8.22
C GLY A 30 47.92 21.13 -8.95
N SER A 31 47.33 21.61 -10.06
CA SER A 31 47.65 22.88 -10.71
C SER A 31 47.00 24.08 -9.99
N VAL A 32 47.40 25.30 -10.38
CA VAL A 32 46.77 26.53 -9.84
C VAL A 32 45.29 26.60 -10.24
N GLU A 33 44.95 26.07 -11.41
CA GLU A 33 43.59 26.13 -11.98
C GLU A 33 42.68 25.04 -11.39
N LEU A 34 43.25 23.86 -11.07
CA LEU A 34 42.55 22.71 -10.53
C LEU A 34 43.28 22.17 -9.28
N PRO A 35 43.29 22.93 -8.18
CA PRO A 35 44.01 22.52 -6.97
C PRO A 35 43.36 21.33 -6.27
N TYR A 36 44.14 20.60 -5.46
CA TYR A 36 43.56 19.64 -4.53
C TYR A 36 42.88 20.37 -3.37
N GLN A 37 41.91 19.72 -2.76
CA GLN A 37 41.26 20.26 -1.56
C GLN A 37 42.12 20.04 -0.32
N THR A 38 42.85 18.92 -0.27
CA THR A 38 43.66 18.58 0.91
C THR A 38 45.13 18.31 0.60
N PRO A 39 46.06 18.65 1.54
CA PRO A 39 47.45 18.25 1.42
C PRO A 39 47.66 16.72 1.43
N VAL A 40 46.73 15.96 2.00
CA VAL A 40 46.74 14.51 2.03
C VAL A 40 46.61 13.96 0.61
N ARG A 41 45.75 14.51 -0.19
CA ARG A 41 45.55 14.09 -1.59
C ARG A 41 46.79 14.41 -2.44
N ALA A 42 47.36 15.58 -2.27
CA ALA A 42 48.62 15.95 -2.95
C ALA A 42 49.76 14.93 -2.65
N LEU A 43 49.92 14.52 -1.39
CA LEU A 43 50.88 13.50 -0.99
C LEU A 43 50.55 12.11 -1.56
N GLN A 44 49.30 11.72 -1.58
CA GLN A 44 48.88 10.43 -2.14
C GLN A 44 49.16 10.32 -3.65
N VAL A 45 49.03 11.41 -4.40
CA VAL A 45 49.26 11.41 -5.84
C VAL A 45 50.73 11.58 -6.21
N HIS A 46 51.46 12.47 -5.52
CA HIS A 46 52.80 12.89 -5.93
C HIS A 46 53.92 12.38 -4.99
N GLY A 47 53.57 11.72 -3.86
CA GLY A 47 54.52 11.22 -2.87
C GLY A 47 55.09 12.30 -1.95
N ASP A 48 55.95 11.88 -1.02
CA ASP A 48 56.48 12.73 0.07
C ASP A 48 57.46 13.82 -0.38
N SER A 49 58.00 13.74 -1.61
CA SER A 49 58.92 14.74 -2.17
C SER A 49 58.25 15.92 -2.82
N VAL A 50 56.93 15.96 -2.91
CA VAL A 50 56.17 17.05 -3.54
C VAL A 50 56.24 18.33 -2.70
N LYS A 51 56.48 19.47 -3.35
CA LYS A 51 56.38 20.79 -2.73
C LYS A 51 54.92 21.25 -2.73
N ILE A 52 54.30 21.27 -1.55
CA ILE A 52 52.87 21.67 -1.42
C ILE A 52 52.80 23.17 -1.14
N LEU A 53 51.99 23.87 -1.98
CA LEU A 53 51.63 25.26 -1.80
C LEU A 53 50.13 25.33 -1.46
N VAL A 54 49.82 25.99 -0.34
CA VAL A 54 48.45 26.12 0.17
C VAL A 54 47.98 27.54 -0.04
N TRP A 55 46.73 27.72 -0.55
CA TRP A 55 46.10 29.01 -0.68
C TRP A 55 45.87 29.65 0.69
N LYS A 56 46.37 30.87 0.88
CA LYS A 56 46.16 31.66 2.09
C LYS A 56 45.35 32.89 1.73
N VAL A 57 44.25 33.09 2.44
CA VAL A 57 43.45 34.32 2.33
C VAL A 57 44.09 35.38 3.20
N ALA A 58 44.26 36.61 2.62
CA ALA A 58 44.75 37.78 3.36
C ALA A 58 43.81 38.10 4.54
N ALA A 59 44.35 38.50 5.66
CA ALA A 59 43.57 38.92 6.81
C ALA A 59 42.81 40.22 6.52
N ALA A 60 41.56 40.32 6.92
CA ALA A 60 40.77 41.53 6.73
C ALA A 60 41.39 42.71 7.44
N GLY A 61 41.80 43.75 6.70
CA GLY A 61 42.41 44.98 7.23
C GLY A 61 43.94 45.08 7.14
N THR A 62 44.60 44.17 6.40
CA THR A 62 46.02 44.23 6.10
C THR A 62 46.27 44.42 4.60
N ASP A 63 47.40 45.04 4.23
CA ASP A 63 47.84 45.21 2.82
C ASP A 63 48.36 43.88 2.20
N GLU A 64 48.16 42.75 2.84
CA GLU A 64 48.57 41.44 2.32
C GLU A 64 47.63 40.96 1.19
N VAL A 65 48.22 40.45 0.12
CA VAL A 65 47.49 39.86 -1.02
C VAL A 65 47.33 38.34 -0.81
N SER A 66 46.11 37.83 -1.01
CA SER A 66 45.87 36.38 -0.98
C SER A 66 46.74 35.66 -2.02
N ALA A 67 47.48 34.67 -1.63
CA ALA A 67 48.43 33.92 -2.49
C ALA A 67 48.70 32.51 -2.01
N TYR A 68 49.26 31.69 -2.91
CA TYR A 68 49.79 30.37 -2.54
C TYR A 68 51.10 30.51 -1.76
N ALA A 69 51.14 29.90 -0.58
CA ALA A 69 52.33 29.89 0.28
C ALA A 69 52.72 28.43 0.64
N PRO A 70 54.02 28.14 0.94
CA PRO A 70 54.43 26.85 1.35
C PRO A 70 53.66 26.33 2.58
N ILE A 71 53.28 25.04 2.56
CA ILE A 71 52.63 24.40 3.70
C ILE A 71 53.50 24.51 4.95
N SER A 72 52.90 24.74 6.11
CA SER A 72 53.65 24.75 7.36
C SER A 72 54.19 23.36 7.72
N GLY A 73 55.39 23.29 8.34
CA GLY A 73 55.98 21.99 8.70
C GLY A 73 55.11 21.14 9.62
N ALA A 74 54.29 21.78 10.47
CA ALA A 74 53.36 21.05 11.34
C ALA A 74 52.18 20.44 10.52
N ALA A 75 51.62 21.17 9.56
CA ALA A 75 50.54 20.69 8.68
C ALA A 75 51.06 19.58 7.76
N LEU A 76 52.26 19.71 7.21
CA LEU A 76 52.87 18.66 6.39
C LEU A 76 53.08 17.36 7.17
N LYS A 77 53.63 17.42 8.39
CA LYS A 77 53.80 16.24 9.25
C LYS A 77 52.45 15.56 9.55
N LYS A 78 51.40 16.34 9.80
CA LYS A 78 50.06 15.82 10.04
C LYS A 78 49.49 15.14 8.80
N ALA A 79 49.69 15.71 7.61
CA ALA A 79 49.24 15.14 6.34
C ALA A 79 49.98 13.81 6.04
N ILE A 80 51.31 13.77 6.18
CA ILE A 80 52.11 12.53 6.00
C ILE A 80 51.65 11.43 6.96
N LYS A 81 51.43 11.75 8.24
CA LYS A 81 50.91 10.79 9.20
C LYS A 81 49.56 10.22 8.77
N LYS A 82 48.66 11.08 8.28
CA LYS A 82 47.33 10.68 7.84
C LYS A 82 47.38 9.81 6.58
N VAL A 83 48.27 10.08 5.64
CA VAL A 83 48.51 9.21 4.47
C VAL A 83 48.94 7.82 4.93
N GLY A 84 49.95 7.72 5.83
CA GLY A 84 50.39 6.43 6.34
C GLY A 84 49.30 5.65 7.11
N GLU A 85 48.41 6.37 7.82
CA GLU A 85 47.25 5.75 8.47
C GLU A 85 46.23 5.20 7.42
N LEU A 86 45.97 5.96 6.37
CA LEU A 86 45.07 5.55 5.28
C LEU A 86 45.65 4.36 4.51
N GLU A 87 46.93 4.35 4.19
CA GLU A 87 47.59 3.22 3.52
C GLU A 87 47.56 1.95 4.36
N LYS A 88 47.85 2.06 5.68
CA LYS A 88 47.73 0.92 6.59
C LYS A 88 46.30 0.38 6.65
N LYS A 89 45.30 1.29 6.68
CA LYS A 89 43.89 0.89 6.66
C LYS A 89 43.50 0.20 5.35
N ALA A 90 43.92 0.76 4.21
CA ALA A 90 43.68 0.20 2.89
C ALA A 90 44.33 -1.20 2.76
N LYS A 91 45.60 -1.36 3.20
CA LYS A 91 46.27 -2.65 3.19
C LYS A 91 45.56 -3.69 4.04
N LYS A 92 45.16 -3.32 5.26
CA LYS A 92 44.40 -4.22 6.15
C LYS A 92 43.05 -4.62 5.54
N MET A 93 42.32 -3.69 4.90
CA MET A 93 41.07 -3.99 4.22
C MET A 93 41.27 -4.93 3.00
N ALA A 94 42.35 -4.72 2.22
CA ALA A 94 42.70 -5.62 1.12
C ALA A 94 43.08 -7.03 1.61
N GLU A 95 43.85 -7.13 2.69
CA GLU A 95 44.18 -8.42 3.30
C GLU A 95 42.93 -9.15 3.82
N GLN A 96 42.03 -8.43 4.50
CA GLN A 96 40.75 -8.99 4.96
C GLN A 96 39.85 -9.42 3.79
N ALA A 97 39.77 -8.62 2.72
CA ALA A 97 39.00 -8.96 1.53
C ALA A 97 39.56 -10.22 0.83
N ASN A 98 40.87 -10.35 0.72
CA ASN A 98 41.51 -11.52 0.16
C ASN A 98 41.32 -12.78 1.04
N GLU A 99 41.41 -12.64 2.35
CA GLU A 99 41.14 -13.74 3.28
C GLU A 99 39.69 -14.18 3.21
N GLN A 100 38.75 -13.23 3.12
CA GLN A 100 37.32 -13.53 2.96
C GLN A 100 37.07 -14.23 1.62
N ALA A 101 37.64 -13.73 0.53
CA ALA A 101 37.50 -14.36 -0.80
C ALA A 101 38.06 -15.78 -0.82
N ALA A 102 39.19 -16.04 -0.12
CA ALA A 102 39.73 -17.38 -0.01
C ALA A 102 38.83 -18.32 0.81
N LYS A 103 38.23 -17.82 1.90
CA LYS A 103 37.25 -18.57 2.70
C LYS A 103 36.01 -18.88 1.90
N ASP A 104 35.50 -17.90 1.16
CA ASP A 104 34.29 -18.05 0.31
C ASP A 104 34.53 -19.08 -0.80
N LYS A 105 35.71 -19.05 -1.40
CA LYS A 105 36.12 -20.04 -2.43
C LYS A 105 36.20 -21.45 -1.85
N ALA A 106 36.84 -21.61 -0.72
CA ALA A 106 36.95 -22.92 -0.04
C ALA A 106 35.56 -23.45 0.39
N ALA A 107 34.71 -22.58 0.89
CA ALA A 107 33.32 -22.94 1.23
C ALA A 107 32.50 -23.35 0.01
N ALA A 108 32.70 -22.68 -1.15
CA ALA A 108 32.04 -23.03 -2.41
C ALA A 108 32.50 -24.41 -2.93
N GLU A 109 33.81 -24.69 -2.90
CA GLU A 109 34.35 -25.98 -3.30
C GLU A 109 33.88 -27.12 -2.39
N GLU A 110 33.82 -26.90 -1.09
CA GLU A 110 33.28 -27.90 -0.15
C GLU A 110 31.77 -28.12 -0.36
N ARG A 111 31.03 -27.05 -0.60
CA ARG A 111 29.60 -27.15 -0.94
C ARG A 111 29.37 -27.97 -2.21
N GLU A 112 30.18 -27.76 -3.23
CA GLU A 112 30.09 -28.52 -4.50
C GLU A 112 30.35 -30.02 -4.25
N ARG A 113 31.37 -30.38 -3.45
CA ARG A 113 31.63 -31.77 -3.06
C ARG A 113 30.46 -32.40 -2.33
N VAL A 114 29.86 -31.68 -1.37
CA VAL A 114 28.70 -32.17 -0.62
C VAL A 114 27.50 -32.39 -1.56
N LEU A 115 27.26 -31.49 -2.52
CA LEU A 115 26.19 -31.64 -3.49
C LEU A 115 26.42 -32.82 -4.45
N GLU A 116 27.68 -33.08 -4.88
CA GLU A 116 27.99 -34.25 -5.71
C GLU A 116 27.70 -35.58 -4.96
N VAL A 117 28.07 -35.66 -3.68
CA VAL A 117 27.75 -36.81 -2.84
C VAL A 117 26.24 -36.96 -2.68
N ALA A 118 25.54 -35.85 -2.47
CA ALA A 118 24.08 -35.83 -2.30
C ALA A 118 23.30 -36.34 -3.52
N LYS A 119 23.82 -36.19 -4.73
CA LYS A 119 23.20 -36.75 -5.97
C LYS A 119 23.11 -38.28 -5.95
N SER A 120 23.98 -38.95 -5.20
CA SER A 120 23.93 -40.41 -5.04
C SER A 120 22.90 -40.88 -4.03
N ILE A 121 22.33 -39.99 -3.20
CA ILE A 121 21.32 -40.32 -2.20
C ILE A 121 19.95 -40.28 -2.86
N VAL A 122 19.48 -41.42 -3.32
CA VAL A 122 18.15 -41.57 -3.92
C VAL A 122 17.21 -42.20 -2.88
N LEU A 123 16.19 -41.44 -2.51
CA LEU A 123 15.10 -41.94 -1.65
C LEU A 123 13.95 -42.41 -2.53
N THR A 124 13.60 -43.67 -2.42
CA THR A 124 12.42 -44.24 -3.08
C THR A 124 11.25 -44.36 -2.11
N GLU A 125 10.05 -44.23 -2.62
CA GLU A 125 8.85 -44.42 -1.82
C GLU A 125 8.75 -45.87 -1.37
N ASP A 126 8.56 -46.10 -0.07
CA ASP A 126 8.38 -47.44 0.46
C ASP A 126 6.99 -47.98 0.04
N PRO A 127 6.92 -49.05 -0.77
CA PRO A 127 5.64 -49.58 -1.27
C PRO A 127 4.78 -50.23 -0.18
N SER A 128 5.33 -50.48 0.98
CA SER A 128 4.58 -51.02 2.14
C SER A 128 3.74 -49.98 2.86
N LEU A 129 4.05 -48.68 2.63
CA LEU A 129 3.31 -47.59 3.24
C LEU A 129 1.95 -47.37 2.57
N PRO A 130 0.90 -46.96 3.33
CA PRO A 130 -0.39 -46.67 2.76
C PRO A 130 -0.30 -45.53 1.73
N ALA A 131 -1.15 -45.57 0.69
CA ALA A 131 -1.21 -44.52 -0.32
C ALA A 131 -1.43 -43.13 0.32
N ALA A 132 -0.64 -42.15 -0.05
CA ALA A 132 -0.73 -40.82 0.52
C ALA A 132 -1.93 -40.07 -0.06
N GLN A 133 -2.82 -39.61 0.80
CA GLN A 133 -3.99 -38.80 0.41
C GLN A 133 -3.56 -37.38 0.03
N LYS A 134 -3.90 -36.93 -1.18
CA LYS A 134 -3.66 -35.55 -1.58
C LYS A 134 -4.64 -34.61 -0.88
N ILE A 135 -4.13 -33.68 -0.10
CA ILE A 135 -4.92 -32.68 0.62
C ILE A 135 -4.34 -31.28 0.46
N LYS A 136 -5.13 -30.26 0.83
CA LYS A 136 -4.66 -28.91 1.10
C LYS A 136 -4.36 -28.75 2.60
N ILE A 137 -3.49 -27.78 2.96
CA ILE A 137 -3.08 -27.55 4.37
C ILE A 137 -4.30 -27.33 5.28
N ARG A 138 -5.33 -26.64 4.82
CA ARG A 138 -6.59 -26.43 5.59
C ARG A 138 -7.27 -27.72 6.05
N GLY A 139 -7.08 -28.82 5.33
CA GLY A 139 -7.60 -30.14 5.70
C GLY A 139 -6.68 -30.92 6.65
N GLY A 140 -5.60 -30.30 7.16
CA GLY A 140 -4.60 -30.99 7.98
C GLY A 140 -5.15 -31.53 9.30
N VAL A 141 -6.01 -30.76 9.99
CA VAL A 141 -6.57 -31.14 11.29
C VAL A 141 -7.39 -32.43 11.20
N GLU A 142 -8.20 -32.58 10.15
CA GLU A 142 -9.06 -33.76 9.90
C GLU A 142 -8.28 -35.00 9.45
N ASN A 143 -7.03 -34.79 9.03
CA ASN A 143 -6.16 -35.86 8.52
C ASN A 143 -4.95 -36.13 9.43
N ARG A 144 -5.04 -35.78 10.71
CA ARG A 144 -4.03 -36.17 11.73
C ARG A 144 -3.86 -37.68 11.80
N GLY A 145 -2.61 -38.12 11.94
CA GLY A 145 -2.25 -39.54 11.96
C GLY A 145 -2.30 -40.24 10.61
N LYS A 146 -2.76 -39.57 9.54
CA LYS A 146 -2.82 -40.17 8.20
C LYS A 146 -1.62 -39.72 7.36
N ARG A 147 -1.22 -40.61 6.43
CA ARG A 147 -0.22 -40.30 5.43
C ARG A 147 -0.83 -39.40 4.34
N VAL A 148 -0.25 -38.23 4.14
CA VAL A 148 -0.74 -37.21 3.20
C VAL A 148 0.32 -36.78 2.20
N LYS A 149 -0.17 -36.25 1.08
CA LYS A 149 0.61 -35.56 0.04
C LYS A 149 0.16 -34.12 -0.03
N ILE A 150 1.09 -33.17 0.21
CA ILE A 150 0.81 -31.73 0.19
C ILE A 150 1.81 -31.05 -0.73
N SER A 151 1.32 -30.23 -1.67
CA SER A 151 2.14 -29.41 -2.56
C SER A 151 2.03 -27.94 -2.16
N GLY A 152 3.13 -27.21 -2.22
CA GLY A 152 3.15 -25.81 -1.87
C GLY A 152 4.52 -25.16 -2.07
N TRP A 153 4.70 -24.00 -1.49
CA TRP A 153 5.93 -23.21 -1.57
C TRP A 153 6.60 -23.13 -0.21
N VAL A 154 7.93 -23.20 -0.18
CA VAL A 154 8.74 -23.04 1.03
C VAL A 154 8.70 -21.59 1.47
N HIS A 155 7.95 -21.31 2.53
CA HIS A 155 7.82 -19.98 3.11
C HIS A 155 8.98 -19.65 4.06
N ARG A 156 9.45 -20.65 4.83
CA ARG A 156 10.63 -20.55 5.70
C ARG A 156 11.44 -21.83 5.64
N LEU A 157 12.74 -21.66 5.81
CA LEU A 157 13.71 -22.74 5.85
C LEU A 157 14.66 -22.52 7.01
N ARG A 158 14.82 -23.52 7.88
CA ARG A 158 15.78 -23.51 8.98
C ARG A 158 16.50 -24.85 9.07
N VAL A 159 17.77 -24.84 8.74
CA VAL A 159 18.65 -26.01 8.87
C VAL A 159 19.18 -26.06 10.30
N GLN A 160 19.05 -27.20 10.97
CA GLN A 160 19.56 -27.46 12.32
C GLN A 160 20.50 -28.66 12.31
N GLY A 161 21.79 -28.36 12.16
CA GLY A 161 22.80 -29.39 12.00
C GLY A 161 22.70 -30.12 10.66
N LYS A 162 23.24 -31.36 10.61
CA LYS A 162 23.26 -32.17 9.36
C LYS A 162 22.02 -33.03 9.15
N ASN A 163 21.28 -33.32 10.22
CA ASN A 163 20.25 -34.35 10.23
C ASN A 163 18.84 -33.82 10.50
N MET A 164 18.65 -32.49 10.54
CA MET A 164 17.32 -31.92 10.78
C MET A 164 17.14 -30.60 10.04
N THR A 165 16.07 -30.50 9.28
CA THR A 165 15.68 -29.29 8.58
C THR A 165 14.19 -29.05 8.80
N PHE A 166 13.85 -27.83 9.21
CA PHE A 166 12.48 -27.38 9.35
C PHE A 166 12.13 -26.52 8.13
N ILE A 167 11.02 -26.83 7.49
CA ILE A 167 10.43 -25.98 6.47
C ILE A 167 9.01 -25.61 6.88
N ILE A 168 8.63 -24.37 6.63
CA ILE A 168 7.24 -23.95 6.69
C ILE A 168 6.74 -23.88 5.27
N LEU A 169 5.76 -24.73 4.97
CA LEU A 169 5.12 -24.82 3.67
C LEU A 169 3.85 -24.00 3.67
N ARG A 170 3.57 -23.25 2.60
CA ARG A 170 2.28 -22.61 2.35
C ARG A 170 1.67 -23.11 1.04
N ASP A 171 0.36 -23.20 0.98
CA ASP A 171 -0.38 -23.63 -0.23
C ASP A 171 -1.55 -22.68 -0.58
N GLY A 172 -1.57 -21.48 0.01
CA GLY A 172 -2.65 -20.50 -0.10
C GLY A 172 -3.82 -20.75 0.87
N THR A 173 -3.97 -21.95 1.44
CA THR A 173 -5.03 -22.28 2.41
C THR A 173 -4.55 -22.26 3.86
N GLY A 174 -3.23 -22.29 4.09
CA GLY A 174 -2.63 -22.27 5.42
C GLY A 174 -1.13 -22.43 5.37
N TYR A 175 -0.55 -22.59 6.56
CA TYR A 175 0.87 -22.83 6.80
C TYR A 175 1.03 -24.16 7.55
N LEU A 176 2.02 -24.97 7.14
CA LEU A 176 2.33 -26.25 7.77
C LEU A 176 3.84 -26.35 8.03
N GLN A 177 4.22 -26.61 9.28
CA GLN A 177 5.61 -26.96 9.58
C GLN A 177 5.87 -28.41 9.22
N CYS A 178 6.85 -28.64 8.35
CA CYS A 178 7.35 -29.95 8.02
C CYS A 178 8.76 -30.11 8.61
N VAL A 179 9.07 -31.31 9.11
CA VAL A 179 10.38 -31.66 9.65
C VAL A 179 10.99 -32.73 8.76
N LEU A 180 12.14 -32.41 8.17
CA LEU A 180 12.95 -33.33 7.42
C LEU A 180 14.03 -33.88 8.38
N THR A 181 14.22 -35.20 8.41
CA THR A 181 15.21 -35.84 9.31
C THR A 181 16.16 -36.75 8.54
N ASP A 182 17.30 -37.01 9.14
CA ASP A 182 18.29 -38.00 8.71
C ASP A 182 18.67 -37.90 7.21
N ASN A 183 18.60 -38.98 6.49
CA ASN A 183 18.97 -39.04 5.07
C ASN A 183 18.17 -38.07 4.18
N LEU A 184 16.92 -37.74 4.57
CA LEU A 184 16.10 -36.80 3.81
C LEU A 184 16.74 -35.39 3.79
N CYS A 185 17.43 -34.98 4.86
CA CYS A 185 18.17 -33.71 4.92
C CYS A 185 19.42 -33.67 4.04
N GLN A 186 19.93 -34.84 3.63
CA GLN A 186 21.19 -35.00 2.90
C GLN A 186 20.99 -35.20 1.39
N THR A 187 19.75 -35.30 0.94
CA THR A 187 19.44 -35.39 -0.49
C THR A 187 19.80 -34.12 -1.22
N TYR A 188 20.11 -34.24 -2.51
CA TYR A 188 20.39 -33.08 -3.37
C TYR A 188 19.26 -32.04 -3.31
N ASP A 189 17.98 -32.46 -3.40
CA ASP A 189 16.81 -31.60 -3.34
C ASP A 189 16.73 -30.84 -1.99
N ALA A 190 16.98 -31.51 -0.87
CA ALA A 190 16.94 -30.88 0.44
C ALA A 190 18.08 -29.85 0.63
N LEU A 191 19.28 -30.15 0.12
CA LEU A 191 20.46 -29.26 0.21
C LEU A 191 20.40 -28.06 -0.73
N THR A 192 19.66 -28.17 -1.83
CA THR A 192 19.45 -27.07 -2.80
C THR A 192 18.17 -26.29 -2.55
N LEU A 193 17.38 -26.70 -1.55
CA LEU A 193 16.12 -26.06 -1.20
C LEU A 193 16.36 -24.60 -0.78
N THR A 194 15.57 -23.69 -1.32
CA THR A 194 15.59 -22.27 -0.99
C THR A 194 14.20 -21.78 -0.60
N LEU A 195 14.12 -20.56 -0.07
CA LEU A 195 12.84 -19.88 0.08
C LEU A 195 12.17 -19.80 -1.30
N GLU A 196 10.85 -19.90 -1.30
CA GLU A 196 10.01 -19.87 -2.51
C GLU A 196 10.12 -21.11 -3.42
N SER A 197 10.96 -22.11 -3.09
CA SER A 197 10.96 -23.38 -3.82
C SER A 197 9.58 -24.03 -3.81
N THR A 198 9.16 -24.54 -4.96
CA THR A 198 7.93 -25.34 -5.09
C THR A 198 8.24 -26.78 -4.72
N VAL A 199 7.53 -27.34 -3.78
CA VAL A 199 7.77 -28.69 -3.29
C VAL A 199 6.47 -29.50 -3.15
N THR A 200 6.61 -30.80 -3.22
CA THR A 200 5.59 -31.76 -2.79
C THR A 200 6.17 -32.62 -1.67
N VAL A 201 5.52 -32.59 -0.52
CA VAL A 201 5.93 -33.38 0.65
C VAL A 201 4.96 -34.52 0.90
N TYR A 202 5.52 -35.65 1.31
CA TYR A 202 4.80 -36.82 1.76
C TYR A 202 5.13 -37.07 3.23
N GLY A 203 4.14 -37.25 4.06
CA GLY A 203 4.38 -37.46 5.49
C GLY A 203 3.10 -37.71 6.27
N VAL A 204 3.26 -37.90 7.57
CA VAL A 204 2.15 -38.03 8.50
C VAL A 204 1.97 -36.72 9.25
N ILE A 205 0.73 -36.25 9.34
CA ILE A 205 0.40 -35.05 10.12
C ILE A 205 0.31 -35.42 11.59
N ASN A 206 1.20 -34.83 12.39
CA ASN A 206 1.20 -35.01 13.84
C ASN A 206 0.81 -33.68 14.54
N GLU A 207 0.30 -33.80 15.76
CA GLU A 207 0.14 -32.63 16.64
C GLU A 207 1.49 -32.14 17.12
N LEU A 208 1.57 -30.83 17.40
CA LEU A 208 2.73 -30.28 18.07
C LEU A 208 2.85 -30.89 19.48
N PRO A 209 4.07 -31.17 19.96
CA PRO A 209 4.27 -31.59 21.33
C PRO A 209 3.64 -30.61 22.32
N GLU A 210 3.13 -31.13 23.44
CA GLU A 210 2.50 -30.34 24.50
C GLU A 210 3.44 -29.21 24.96
N GLY A 211 2.92 -27.97 25.06
CA GLY A 211 3.67 -26.77 25.42
C GLY A 211 4.50 -26.15 24.27
N LYS A 212 4.40 -26.66 23.04
CA LYS A 212 5.01 -26.05 21.87
C LYS A 212 3.97 -25.28 21.05
N THR A 213 4.34 -24.08 20.61
CA THR A 213 3.55 -23.26 19.68
C THR A 213 4.17 -23.30 18.30
N ALA A 214 3.37 -23.11 17.25
CA ALA A 214 3.89 -22.86 15.92
C ALA A 214 4.76 -21.59 15.92
N PRO A 215 5.88 -21.56 15.17
CA PRO A 215 6.72 -20.37 15.12
C PRO A 215 5.93 -19.17 14.60
N ASP A 216 6.05 -18.01 15.28
CA ASP A 216 5.52 -16.74 14.80
C ASP A 216 6.16 -16.35 13.47
N HIS A 217 5.34 -15.86 12.56
CA HIS A 217 5.79 -15.37 11.26
C HIS A 217 6.14 -13.89 11.38
N HIS A 218 7.45 -13.54 11.37
CA HIS A 218 7.90 -12.16 11.36
C HIS A 218 7.74 -11.55 9.97
N GLU A 219 7.16 -10.35 9.92
CA GLU A 219 6.97 -9.55 8.71
C GLU A 219 8.27 -8.84 8.29
N LEU A 220 8.38 -8.51 7.00
CA LEU A 220 9.34 -7.53 6.49
C LEU A 220 8.86 -6.11 6.89
N THR A 221 9.13 -5.71 8.14
CA THR A 221 8.54 -4.50 8.74
C THR A 221 9.21 -3.19 8.33
N ASN A 222 10.34 -3.17 7.63
CA ASN A 222 11.17 -1.98 7.43
C ASN A 222 11.51 -1.62 5.98
N SER A 223 10.72 -2.04 4.99
CA SER A 223 10.95 -1.61 3.61
C SER A 223 10.17 -0.34 3.29
N ASP A 224 10.78 0.54 2.49
CA ASP A 224 10.14 1.72 1.91
C ASP A 224 8.80 1.32 1.26
N PRO A 225 7.70 2.05 1.52
CA PRO A 225 6.40 1.78 0.92
C PRO A 225 6.41 1.67 -0.62
N SER A 226 7.27 2.44 -1.30
CA SER A 226 7.41 2.38 -2.76
C SER A 226 7.91 1.01 -3.23
N VAL A 227 8.90 0.44 -2.55
CA VAL A 227 9.46 -0.89 -2.83
C VAL A 227 8.39 -1.98 -2.67
N LYS A 228 7.50 -1.85 -1.65
CA LYS A 228 6.39 -2.80 -1.46
C LYS A 228 5.41 -2.81 -2.62
N TYR A 229 5.18 -1.67 -3.26
CA TYR A 229 4.30 -1.60 -4.43
C TYR A 229 5.00 -2.04 -5.72
N ASP A 230 6.30 -1.77 -5.89
CA ASP A 230 7.09 -2.25 -7.03
C ASP A 230 7.21 -3.77 -7.05
N LEU A 231 7.40 -4.36 -5.87
CA LEU A 231 7.49 -5.80 -5.67
C LEU A 231 6.18 -6.42 -5.18
N ARG A 232 5.03 -5.81 -5.51
CA ARG A 232 3.72 -6.25 -5.00
C ARG A 232 3.45 -7.74 -5.22
N HIS A 233 3.83 -8.28 -6.36
CA HIS A 233 3.72 -9.71 -6.70
C HIS A 233 4.49 -10.64 -5.73
N LEU A 234 5.54 -10.14 -5.06
CA LEU A 234 6.25 -10.86 -4.01
C LEU A 234 5.62 -10.59 -2.64
N VAL A 235 5.26 -9.33 -2.36
CA VAL A 235 4.62 -8.92 -1.09
C VAL A 235 3.29 -9.66 -0.86
N LEU A 236 2.56 -9.97 -1.92
CA LEU A 236 1.32 -10.76 -1.84
C LEU A 236 1.51 -12.17 -1.25
N ARG A 237 2.75 -12.68 -1.20
CA ARG A 237 3.11 -13.97 -0.59
C ARG A 237 3.23 -13.87 0.93
N GLU A 238 3.30 -12.67 1.50
CA GLU A 238 3.33 -12.42 2.94
C GLU A 238 1.98 -12.75 3.60
N GLU A 239 2.02 -13.17 4.86
CA GLU A 239 0.83 -13.54 5.62
C GLU A 239 -0.15 -12.38 5.74
N LYS A 240 0.35 -11.16 6.05
CA LYS A 240 -0.47 -9.95 6.20
C LYS A 240 -1.16 -9.59 4.89
N ALA A 241 -0.41 -9.42 3.80
CA ALA A 241 -0.95 -9.02 2.51
C ALA A 241 -1.95 -10.06 1.97
N SER A 242 -1.61 -11.36 2.03
CA SER A 242 -2.53 -12.42 1.63
C SER A 242 -3.75 -12.50 2.54
N GLY A 243 -3.59 -12.26 3.85
CA GLY A 243 -4.67 -12.22 4.83
C GLY A 243 -5.67 -11.12 4.54
N ILE A 244 -5.20 -9.89 4.25
CA ILE A 244 -6.05 -8.76 3.88
C ILE A 244 -6.92 -9.11 2.66
N LEU A 245 -6.33 -9.71 1.62
CA LEU A 245 -7.08 -10.08 0.41
C LEU A 245 -8.09 -11.21 0.65
N LYS A 246 -7.80 -12.13 1.57
CA LYS A 246 -8.78 -13.17 1.99
C LYS A 246 -9.97 -12.56 2.72
N VAL A 247 -9.72 -11.60 3.63
CA VAL A 247 -10.79 -10.85 4.29
C VAL A 247 -11.57 -10.03 3.26
N ARG A 248 -10.88 -9.34 2.32
CA ARG A 248 -11.54 -8.63 1.22
C ARG A 248 -12.51 -9.54 0.45
N SER A 249 -12.06 -10.73 0.07
CA SER A 249 -12.90 -11.70 -0.64
C SER A 249 -14.16 -12.06 0.15
N GLN A 250 -14.04 -12.23 1.48
CA GLN A 250 -15.17 -12.52 2.35
C GLN A 250 -16.09 -11.32 2.52
N VAL A 251 -15.56 -10.11 2.63
CA VAL A 251 -16.33 -8.85 2.69
C VAL A 251 -17.15 -8.67 1.40
N MET A 252 -16.54 -8.89 0.23
CA MET A 252 -17.25 -8.83 -1.06
C MET A 252 -18.38 -9.85 -1.13
N LYS A 253 -18.15 -11.07 -0.61
CA LYS A 253 -19.21 -12.06 -0.50
C LYS A 253 -20.31 -11.61 0.47
N ALA A 254 -19.93 -11.05 1.62
CA ALA A 254 -20.88 -10.58 2.63
C ALA A 254 -21.79 -9.45 2.09
N PHE A 255 -21.28 -8.54 1.27
CA PHE A 255 -22.10 -7.54 0.58
C PHE A 255 -23.13 -8.21 -0.34
N ARG A 256 -22.71 -9.17 -1.18
CA ARG A 256 -23.64 -9.91 -2.04
C ARG A 256 -24.71 -10.65 -1.25
N ASP A 257 -24.31 -11.38 -0.21
CA ASP A 257 -25.24 -12.10 0.65
C ASP A 257 -26.21 -11.14 1.38
N HIS A 258 -25.76 -9.92 1.72
CA HIS A 258 -26.60 -8.90 2.32
C HIS A 258 -27.71 -8.44 1.37
N PHE A 259 -27.34 -8.03 0.15
CA PHE A 259 -28.27 -7.54 -0.84
C PHE A 259 -29.20 -8.63 -1.37
N ASP A 260 -28.66 -9.81 -1.67
CA ASP A 260 -29.43 -10.96 -2.16
C ASP A 260 -30.54 -11.36 -1.17
N ASN A 261 -30.21 -11.43 0.13
CA ASN A 261 -31.20 -11.75 1.18
C ASN A 261 -32.29 -10.68 1.34
N ARG A 262 -32.12 -9.50 0.76
CA ARG A 262 -33.10 -8.39 0.78
C ARG A 262 -33.82 -8.22 -0.55
N GLY A 263 -33.55 -9.09 -1.52
CA GLY A 263 -34.19 -9.07 -2.81
C GLY A 263 -33.67 -8.02 -3.78
N PHE A 264 -32.48 -7.46 -3.54
CA PHE A 264 -31.81 -6.58 -4.50
C PHE A 264 -31.31 -7.36 -5.70
N THR A 265 -31.34 -6.74 -6.87
CA THR A 265 -30.78 -7.30 -8.11
C THR A 265 -29.37 -6.75 -8.35
N GLU A 266 -28.35 -7.63 -8.48
CA GLU A 266 -27.00 -7.20 -8.90
C GLU A 266 -27.02 -6.86 -10.39
N VAL A 267 -26.55 -5.67 -10.75
CA VAL A 267 -26.43 -5.20 -12.14
C VAL A 267 -25.00 -4.84 -12.48
N THR A 268 -24.66 -4.80 -13.76
CA THR A 268 -23.32 -4.54 -14.26
C THR A 268 -23.27 -3.31 -15.16
N PRO A 269 -23.20 -2.11 -14.59
CA PRO A 269 -23.14 -0.86 -15.35
C PRO A 269 -21.87 -0.73 -16.18
N PRO A 270 -21.84 0.08 -17.26
CA PRO A 270 -20.67 0.28 -18.09
C PRO A 270 -19.59 1.09 -17.36
N ALA A 271 -18.33 0.69 -17.52
CA ALA A 271 -17.17 1.42 -17.00
C ALA A 271 -16.73 2.57 -17.92
N MET A 272 -16.99 2.47 -19.24
CA MET A 272 -16.72 3.54 -20.21
C MET A 272 -18.02 4.30 -20.51
N VAL A 273 -18.00 5.59 -20.29
CA VAL A 273 -19.19 6.45 -20.32
C VAL A 273 -18.91 7.77 -21.05
N GLN A 274 -19.95 8.52 -21.40
CA GLN A 274 -19.84 9.86 -21.99
C GLN A 274 -20.38 10.96 -21.06
N THR A 275 -20.73 10.62 -19.83
CA THR A 275 -21.29 11.54 -18.84
C THR A 275 -20.41 11.61 -17.59
N SER A 276 -20.42 12.76 -16.92
CA SER A 276 -19.83 12.91 -15.58
C SER A 276 -20.92 12.79 -14.51
N VAL A 277 -20.56 12.34 -13.33
CA VAL A 277 -21.44 12.27 -12.15
C VAL A 277 -21.00 13.31 -11.11
N GLU A 278 -19.70 13.42 -10.88
CA GLU A 278 -19.10 14.28 -9.86
C GLU A 278 -17.97 15.12 -10.49
N GLY A 279 -18.26 16.34 -10.91
CA GLY A 279 -17.27 17.30 -11.41
C GLY A 279 -16.42 16.81 -12.59
N GLY A 280 -16.43 17.56 -13.70
CA GLY A 280 -15.71 17.16 -14.93
C GLY A 280 -14.18 17.15 -14.83
N SER A 281 -13.59 17.87 -13.87
CA SER A 281 -12.12 17.98 -13.69
C SER A 281 -11.46 16.70 -13.14
N THR A 282 -12.21 15.76 -12.61
CA THR A 282 -11.73 14.50 -12.02
C THR A 282 -11.90 13.27 -12.90
N LEU A 283 -12.17 13.47 -14.19
CA LEU A 283 -12.38 12.40 -15.18
C LEU A 283 -11.06 11.96 -15.83
N PHE A 284 -10.90 10.65 -16.01
CA PHE A 284 -9.93 10.09 -16.96
C PHE A 284 -10.58 10.05 -18.35
N GLU A 285 -10.13 10.96 -19.24
CA GLU A 285 -10.60 11.04 -20.62
C GLU A 285 -9.83 10.04 -21.51
N LEU A 286 -10.54 9.41 -22.44
CA LEU A 286 -10.00 8.52 -23.45
C LEU A 286 -10.62 8.77 -24.83
N ASN A 287 -9.88 8.46 -25.88
CA ASN A 287 -10.39 8.50 -27.25
C ASN A 287 -11.06 7.15 -27.58
N TYR A 288 -12.38 7.17 -27.76
CA TYR A 288 -13.18 6.01 -28.12
C TYR A 288 -13.67 6.14 -29.58
N TYR A 289 -12.95 5.52 -30.53
CA TYR A 289 -13.28 5.55 -31.97
C TYR A 289 -13.55 6.97 -32.51
N ASN A 290 -12.71 7.93 -32.16
CA ASN A 290 -12.81 9.35 -32.47
C ASN A 290 -13.89 10.14 -31.70
N GLU A 291 -14.53 9.55 -30.72
CA GLU A 291 -15.40 10.22 -29.78
C GLU A 291 -14.71 10.33 -28.42
N LYS A 292 -15.13 11.29 -27.59
CA LYS A 292 -14.69 11.38 -26.21
C LYS A 292 -15.46 10.39 -25.35
N ALA A 293 -14.73 9.63 -24.54
CA ALA A 293 -15.31 8.83 -23.48
C ALA A 293 -14.48 9.02 -22.19
N TYR A 294 -15.04 8.55 -21.10
CA TYR A 294 -14.44 8.68 -19.78
C TYR A 294 -14.51 7.34 -19.06
N LEU A 295 -13.60 7.11 -18.12
CA LEU A 295 -13.79 6.08 -17.12
C LEU A 295 -14.78 6.59 -16.06
N THR A 296 -15.77 5.77 -15.71
CA THR A 296 -16.87 6.16 -14.82
C THR A 296 -16.40 6.55 -13.42
N GLN A 297 -16.97 7.62 -12.87
CA GLN A 297 -16.75 8.02 -11.47
C GLN A 297 -17.69 7.28 -10.50
N SER A 298 -18.86 6.86 -10.99
CA SER A 298 -19.94 6.21 -10.24
C SER A 298 -20.91 5.55 -11.20
N SER A 299 -21.52 4.47 -10.76
CA SER A 299 -22.57 3.77 -11.51
C SER A 299 -23.97 4.31 -11.23
N GLN A 300 -24.10 5.27 -10.31
CA GLN A 300 -25.37 5.77 -9.77
C GLN A 300 -26.42 6.06 -10.83
N LEU A 301 -26.10 6.86 -11.85
CA LEU A 301 -27.08 7.27 -12.85
C LEU A 301 -27.67 6.07 -13.61
N TYR A 302 -26.87 5.03 -13.86
CA TYR A 302 -27.32 3.80 -14.49
C TYR A 302 -28.19 2.97 -13.55
N LEU A 303 -27.84 2.90 -12.26
CA LEU A 303 -28.64 2.20 -11.25
C LEU A 303 -30.03 2.82 -11.11
N GLU A 304 -30.14 4.15 -11.10
CA GLU A 304 -31.45 4.85 -11.06
C GLU A 304 -32.34 4.45 -12.23
N THR A 305 -31.78 4.20 -13.41
CA THR A 305 -32.58 3.77 -14.58
C THR A 305 -33.10 2.34 -14.48
N CYS A 306 -32.54 1.53 -13.60
CA CYS A 306 -32.94 0.14 -13.37
C CYS A 306 -34.16 0.03 -12.44
N LEU A 307 -34.39 1.01 -11.57
CA LEU A 307 -35.43 0.98 -10.54
C LEU A 307 -36.84 0.65 -11.09
N PRO A 308 -37.32 1.27 -12.17
CA PRO A 308 -38.68 1.00 -12.67
C PRO A 308 -38.89 -0.42 -13.19
N SER A 309 -37.80 -1.15 -13.49
CA SER A 309 -37.89 -2.49 -14.09
C SER A 309 -37.41 -3.61 -13.19
N LEU A 310 -36.46 -3.34 -12.33
CA LEU A 310 -35.79 -4.35 -11.48
C LEU A 310 -36.07 -4.19 -9.99
N GLY A 311 -36.68 -3.05 -9.58
CA GLY A 311 -36.79 -2.70 -8.16
C GLY A 311 -35.44 -2.26 -7.61
N ASP A 312 -35.16 -2.57 -6.34
CA ASP A 312 -33.89 -2.21 -5.70
C ASP A 312 -32.71 -2.94 -6.34
N VAL A 313 -31.67 -2.17 -6.64
CA VAL A 313 -30.51 -2.66 -7.38
C VAL A 313 -29.21 -2.29 -6.69
N TYR A 314 -28.17 -3.09 -6.94
CA TYR A 314 -26.82 -2.76 -6.52
C TYR A 314 -25.77 -3.21 -7.54
N CYS A 315 -24.56 -2.68 -7.41
CA CYS A 315 -23.39 -3.20 -8.10
C CYS A 315 -22.16 -3.21 -7.19
N LEU A 316 -21.21 -4.06 -7.54
CA LEU A 316 -19.84 -4.06 -7.01
C LEU A 316 -18.92 -3.90 -8.22
N ALA A 317 -18.60 -2.67 -8.57
CA ALA A 317 -17.91 -2.30 -9.80
C ALA A 317 -16.76 -1.32 -9.53
N GLU A 318 -15.85 -1.20 -10.49
CA GLU A 318 -14.74 -0.25 -10.35
C GLU A 318 -15.20 1.17 -10.71
N SER A 319 -14.80 2.12 -9.87
CA SER A 319 -14.96 3.56 -10.12
C SER A 319 -13.60 4.22 -10.23
N PHE A 320 -13.51 5.30 -11.00
CA PHE A 320 -12.26 5.96 -11.35
C PHE A 320 -12.36 7.46 -11.07
N ARG A 321 -11.34 8.00 -10.37
CA ARG A 321 -11.25 9.43 -10.07
C ARG A 321 -9.86 9.95 -10.36
N ALA A 322 -9.73 10.95 -11.24
CA ALA A 322 -8.46 11.56 -11.64
C ALA A 322 -7.98 12.64 -10.65
N GLU A 323 -8.37 12.53 -9.40
CA GLU A 323 -8.01 13.47 -8.34
C GLU A 323 -6.50 13.46 -8.08
N LYS A 324 -5.89 14.64 -8.03
CA LYS A 324 -4.47 14.83 -7.68
C LYS A 324 -4.27 14.82 -6.16
N SER A 325 -4.84 13.83 -5.48
CA SER A 325 -4.73 13.68 -4.03
C SER A 325 -3.62 12.69 -3.67
N HIS A 326 -2.77 13.07 -2.71
CA HIS A 326 -1.70 12.22 -2.19
C HIS A 326 -2.04 11.61 -0.82
N THR A 327 -3.27 11.76 -0.34
CA THR A 327 -3.66 11.22 0.95
C THR A 327 -3.65 9.69 0.95
N ARG A 328 -3.65 9.08 2.13
CA ARG A 328 -3.65 7.63 2.30
C ARG A 328 -5.02 6.97 2.11
N ARG A 329 -6.09 7.75 1.87
CA ARG A 329 -7.46 7.26 1.66
C ARG A 329 -7.97 7.45 0.24
N HIS A 330 -7.14 7.95 -0.71
CA HIS A 330 -7.52 8.15 -2.11
C HIS A 330 -6.81 7.16 -3.04
N LEU A 331 -7.60 6.66 -3.98
CA LEU A 331 -7.21 5.79 -5.08
C LEU A 331 -7.75 6.38 -6.38
N SER A 332 -7.01 6.19 -7.49
CA SER A 332 -7.49 6.55 -8.82
C SER A 332 -8.46 5.51 -9.41
N GLU A 333 -8.40 4.28 -8.92
CA GLU A 333 -9.28 3.15 -9.24
C GLU A 333 -9.59 2.42 -7.94
N TYR A 334 -10.87 2.20 -7.64
CA TYR A 334 -11.31 1.53 -6.41
C TYR A 334 -12.62 0.78 -6.65
N THR A 335 -12.86 -0.25 -5.84
CA THR A 335 -14.13 -0.98 -5.90
C THR A 335 -15.22 -0.22 -5.16
N HIS A 336 -16.27 0.10 -5.87
CA HIS A 336 -17.42 0.85 -5.41
C HIS A 336 -18.60 -0.10 -5.22
N CYS A 337 -19.12 -0.18 -4.00
CA CYS A 337 -20.38 -0.83 -3.68
C CYS A 337 -21.46 0.24 -3.74
N GLU A 338 -22.31 0.21 -4.78
CA GLU A 338 -23.35 1.20 -4.98
C GLU A 338 -24.72 0.53 -5.00
N ALA A 339 -25.71 1.18 -4.43
CA ALA A 339 -27.09 0.70 -4.44
C ALA A 339 -28.08 1.85 -4.60
N GLU A 340 -29.17 1.59 -5.30
CA GLU A 340 -30.31 2.49 -5.44
C GLU A 340 -31.60 1.76 -5.06
N MET A 341 -32.48 2.46 -4.34
CA MET A 341 -33.71 1.92 -3.77
C MET A 341 -34.89 2.84 -4.08
N ALA A 342 -36.00 2.24 -4.52
CA ALA A 342 -37.23 2.96 -4.85
C ALA A 342 -38.18 3.02 -3.65
N PHE A 343 -39.03 4.06 -3.62
CA PHE A 343 -40.10 4.25 -2.62
C PHE A 343 -39.59 4.35 -1.17
N ILE A 344 -38.41 4.91 -0.96
CA ILE A 344 -37.84 5.13 0.35
C ILE A 344 -37.84 6.61 0.74
N SER A 345 -37.84 6.87 2.04
CA SER A 345 -37.54 8.18 2.65
C SER A 345 -36.07 8.32 3.05
N PHE A 346 -35.67 9.53 3.40
CA PHE A 346 -34.30 9.77 3.92
C PHE A 346 -34.01 8.95 5.19
N ASN A 347 -35.00 8.76 6.07
CA ASN A 347 -34.81 7.91 7.24
C ASN A 347 -34.62 6.44 6.86
N ASP A 348 -35.35 5.93 5.88
CA ASP A 348 -35.16 4.56 5.39
C ASP A 348 -33.76 4.38 4.81
N LEU A 349 -33.22 5.38 4.10
CA LEU A 349 -31.85 5.35 3.60
C LEU A 349 -30.82 5.22 4.75
N LEU A 350 -30.98 6.01 5.83
CA LEU A 350 -30.10 5.93 7.00
C LEU A 350 -30.18 4.56 7.68
N GLU A 351 -31.38 3.99 7.82
CA GLU A 351 -31.57 2.66 8.41
C GLU A 351 -30.93 1.56 7.57
N GLN A 352 -31.08 1.62 6.23
CA GLN A 352 -30.45 0.67 5.32
C GLN A 352 -28.92 0.74 5.37
N LEU A 353 -28.34 1.94 5.45
CA LEU A 353 -26.89 2.13 5.59
C LEU A 353 -26.36 1.53 6.88
N GLU A 354 -27.02 1.80 8.01
CA GLU A 354 -26.65 1.24 9.32
C GLU A 354 -26.73 -0.28 9.32
N GLU A 355 -27.81 -0.81 8.77
CA GLU A 355 -28.04 -2.24 8.71
C GLU A 355 -27.00 -2.93 7.81
N MET A 356 -26.72 -2.38 6.63
CA MET A 356 -25.71 -2.92 5.71
C MET A 356 -24.34 -2.97 6.34
N VAL A 357 -23.87 -1.86 6.92
CA VAL A 357 -22.54 -1.80 7.55
C VAL A 357 -22.42 -2.86 8.64
N CYS A 358 -23.41 -3.00 9.50
CA CYS A 358 -23.38 -3.96 10.61
C CYS A 358 -23.53 -5.42 10.16
N ASP A 359 -24.46 -5.72 9.23
CA ASP A 359 -24.68 -7.08 8.73
C ASP A 359 -23.47 -7.64 7.97
N VAL A 360 -22.81 -6.81 7.16
CA VAL A 360 -21.58 -7.20 6.45
C VAL A 360 -20.45 -7.55 7.42
N ILE A 361 -20.32 -6.82 8.55
CA ILE A 361 -19.38 -7.17 9.62
C ILE A 361 -19.75 -8.52 10.22
N ASP A 362 -21.01 -8.70 10.57
CA ASP A 362 -21.49 -9.92 11.23
C ASP A 362 -21.23 -11.15 10.35
N ARG A 363 -21.55 -11.07 9.06
CA ARG A 363 -21.29 -12.13 8.08
C ARG A 363 -19.78 -12.39 7.90
N THR A 364 -18.97 -11.33 7.86
CA THR A 364 -17.52 -11.45 7.73
C THR A 364 -16.91 -12.16 8.94
N LEU A 365 -17.35 -11.80 10.15
CA LEU A 365 -16.86 -12.40 11.40
C LEU A 365 -17.46 -13.78 11.69
N ALA A 366 -18.60 -14.13 11.13
CA ALA A 366 -19.13 -15.50 11.18
C ALA A 366 -18.25 -16.50 10.42
N HIS A 367 -17.47 -16.05 9.44
CA HIS A 367 -16.46 -16.87 8.77
C HIS A 367 -15.18 -16.91 9.62
N LYS A 368 -14.99 -17.99 10.40
CA LYS A 368 -13.88 -18.15 11.36
C LYS A 368 -12.51 -17.77 10.81
N PRO A 369 -12.06 -18.23 9.61
CA PRO A 369 -10.74 -17.83 9.10
C PRO A 369 -10.60 -16.33 8.88
N SER A 370 -11.66 -15.65 8.49
CA SER A 370 -11.63 -14.17 8.34
C SER A 370 -11.63 -13.48 9.69
N ALA A 371 -12.42 -13.96 10.65
CA ALA A 371 -12.42 -13.42 12.01
C ALA A 371 -11.03 -13.51 12.68
N GLU A 372 -10.34 -14.63 12.53
CA GLU A 372 -8.97 -14.82 13.04
C GLU A 372 -8.01 -13.76 12.45
N ILE A 373 -8.11 -13.50 11.15
CA ILE A 373 -7.28 -12.48 10.48
C ILE A 373 -7.66 -11.07 10.97
N VAL A 374 -8.96 -10.76 11.06
CA VAL A 374 -9.44 -9.47 11.56
C VAL A 374 -8.88 -9.19 12.94
N TYR A 375 -9.05 -10.09 13.89
CA TYR A 375 -8.57 -9.89 15.26
C TYR A 375 -7.05 -9.97 15.41
N LYS A 376 -6.35 -10.64 14.47
CA LYS A 376 -4.89 -10.60 14.42
C LYS A 376 -4.37 -9.24 13.98
N LEU A 377 -4.99 -8.62 12.96
CA LEU A 377 -4.58 -7.32 12.41
C LEU A 377 -5.12 -6.14 13.21
N ASN A 378 -6.31 -6.29 13.79
CA ASN A 378 -6.99 -5.29 14.60
C ASN A 378 -7.48 -5.91 15.93
N PRO A 379 -6.58 -6.16 16.89
CA PRO A 379 -6.94 -6.84 18.16
C PRO A 379 -7.97 -6.07 19.00
N GLY A 380 -8.05 -4.76 18.79
CA GLY A 380 -9.00 -3.87 19.48
C GLY A 380 -10.34 -3.72 18.79
N PHE A 381 -10.57 -4.41 17.67
CA PHE A 381 -11.80 -4.25 16.90
C PHE A 381 -13.05 -4.57 17.74
N LYS A 382 -13.97 -3.62 17.73
CA LYS A 382 -15.31 -3.77 18.31
C LYS A 382 -16.33 -3.47 17.23
N LYS A 383 -17.39 -4.30 17.18
CA LYS A 383 -18.53 -4.02 16.31
C LYS A 383 -19.13 -2.67 16.68
N PRO A 384 -19.56 -1.88 15.69
CA PRO A 384 -20.20 -0.60 15.98
C PRO A 384 -21.52 -0.81 16.72
N GLU A 385 -21.77 0.05 17.70
CA GLU A 385 -23.02 0.05 18.45
C GLU A 385 -24.09 0.81 17.67
N ARG A 386 -25.31 0.28 17.68
CA ARG A 386 -26.49 0.93 17.12
C ARG A 386 -27.27 1.66 18.21
N PRO A 387 -28.00 2.76 17.86
CA PRO A 387 -28.00 3.45 16.58
C PRO A 387 -26.73 4.28 16.36
N PHE A 388 -26.34 4.53 15.09
CA PHE A 388 -25.26 5.45 14.75
C PHE A 388 -25.66 6.89 15.16
N LEU A 389 -24.67 7.70 15.51
CA LEU A 389 -24.92 9.09 15.85
C LEU A 389 -25.38 9.85 14.58
N ARG A 390 -26.55 10.48 14.63
CA ARG A 390 -26.99 11.42 13.60
C ARG A 390 -26.55 12.82 13.97
N MET A 391 -25.87 13.49 13.05
CA MET A 391 -25.34 14.85 13.23
C MET A 391 -25.58 15.62 11.94
N ASP A 392 -26.23 16.77 12.05
CA ASP A 392 -26.36 17.64 10.88
C ASP A 392 -25.04 18.37 10.59
N TYR A 393 -24.80 18.69 9.32
CA TYR A 393 -23.59 19.41 8.88
C TYR A 393 -23.36 20.70 9.69
N THR A 394 -24.42 21.45 10.00
CA THR A 394 -24.33 22.68 10.83
C THR A 394 -23.87 22.40 12.25
N GLU A 395 -24.27 21.27 12.82
CA GLU A 395 -23.83 20.81 14.14
C GLU A 395 -22.35 20.39 14.11
N ALA A 396 -21.91 19.75 12.99
CA ALA A 396 -20.51 19.42 12.79
C ALA A 396 -19.62 20.67 12.71
N ILE A 397 -20.02 21.69 11.95
CA ILE A 397 -19.31 22.99 11.91
C ILE A 397 -19.20 23.61 13.32
N GLN A 398 -20.29 23.59 14.10
CA GLN A 398 -20.26 24.08 15.48
C GLN A 398 -19.34 23.23 16.35
N TYR A 399 -19.38 21.90 16.21
CA TYR A 399 -18.48 20.99 16.94
C TYR A 399 -17.01 21.27 16.64
N LEU A 400 -16.64 21.52 15.38
CA LEU A 400 -15.27 21.87 15.01
C LEU A 400 -14.82 23.16 15.71
N LYS A 401 -15.68 24.19 15.75
CA LYS A 401 -15.42 25.45 16.48
C LYS A 401 -15.24 25.23 17.98
N ASP A 402 -16.15 24.50 18.62
CA ASP A 402 -16.14 24.24 20.05
C ASP A 402 -14.94 23.40 20.51
N ASN A 403 -14.36 22.64 19.62
CA ASN A 403 -13.20 21.79 19.87
C ASN A 403 -11.87 22.36 19.35
N ASP A 404 -11.86 23.64 18.92
CA ASP A 404 -10.69 24.36 18.40
C ASP A 404 -10.03 23.68 17.19
N ILE A 405 -10.83 22.98 16.37
CA ILE A 405 -10.38 22.36 15.11
C ILE A 405 -10.48 23.41 14.01
N LYS A 406 -9.33 23.87 13.51
CA LYS A 406 -9.19 24.98 12.59
C LYS A 406 -8.65 24.55 11.22
N LYS A 407 -8.81 25.43 10.24
CA LYS A 407 -8.14 25.34 8.95
C LYS A 407 -6.62 25.55 9.10
N GLU A 408 -5.87 25.28 8.06
CA GLU A 408 -4.41 25.48 8.01
C GLU A 408 -4.01 26.95 8.22
N ASP A 409 -4.86 27.90 7.82
CA ASP A 409 -4.65 29.35 8.01
C ASP A 409 -5.00 29.84 9.43
N GLY A 410 -5.47 28.95 10.31
CA GLY A 410 -5.84 29.25 11.69
C GLY A 410 -7.26 29.77 11.87
N THR A 411 -8.06 29.91 10.80
CA THR A 411 -9.47 30.32 10.88
C THR A 411 -10.37 29.12 11.17
N PHE A 412 -11.61 29.37 11.64
CA PHE A 412 -12.61 28.33 11.83
C PHE A 412 -13.35 28.03 10.51
N TYR A 413 -13.90 26.82 10.42
CA TYR A 413 -14.83 26.43 9.36
C TYR A 413 -16.15 27.18 9.52
N GLU A 414 -16.72 27.64 8.41
CA GLU A 414 -18.01 28.32 8.37
C GLU A 414 -19.04 27.48 7.60
N VAL A 415 -20.33 27.75 7.88
CA VAL A 415 -21.43 27.06 7.16
C VAL A 415 -21.35 27.40 5.67
N GLY A 416 -21.40 26.38 4.81
CA GLY A 416 -21.23 26.49 3.36
C GLY A 416 -19.85 26.07 2.86
N GLU A 417 -18.88 25.83 3.74
CA GLU A 417 -17.55 25.34 3.37
C GLU A 417 -17.49 23.81 3.46
N ASP A 418 -16.73 23.18 2.55
CA ASP A 418 -16.44 21.75 2.66
C ASP A 418 -15.61 21.45 3.92
N ILE A 419 -15.85 20.29 4.54
CA ILE A 419 -15.05 19.78 5.67
C ILE A 419 -14.03 18.77 5.10
N PRO A 420 -12.74 19.15 4.98
CA PRO A 420 -11.71 18.23 4.47
C PRO A 420 -11.48 17.01 5.37
N GLU A 421 -10.75 16.00 4.84
CA GLU A 421 -10.47 14.73 5.53
C GLU A 421 -9.92 14.90 6.95
N ALA A 422 -8.95 15.80 7.15
CA ALA A 422 -8.25 15.88 8.43
C ALA A 422 -9.15 16.36 9.58
N PRO A 423 -9.92 17.47 9.46
CA PRO A 423 -10.86 17.89 10.49
C PRO A 423 -12.04 16.93 10.65
N GLU A 424 -12.57 16.35 9.56
CA GLU A 424 -13.61 15.32 9.61
C GLU A 424 -13.17 14.12 10.46
N ARG A 425 -11.97 13.62 10.20
CA ARG A 425 -11.43 12.50 10.95
C ARG A 425 -11.11 12.89 12.40
N ALA A 426 -10.55 14.08 12.64
CA ALA A 426 -10.29 14.55 14.00
C ALA A 426 -11.58 14.61 14.84
N MET A 427 -12.68 15.07 14.24
CA MET A 427 -14.01 15.06 14.86
C MET A 427 -14.48 13.62 15.13
N THR A 428 -14.44 12.76 14.12
CA THR A 428 -14.92 11.37 14.21
C THR A 428 -14.13 10.55 15.22
N ASP A 429 -12.79 10.69 15.22
CA ASP A 429 -11.92 10.01 16.18
C ASP A 429 -12.15 10.47 17.62
N LYS A 430 -12.40 11.77 17.81
CA LYS A 430 -12.67 12.33 19.14
C LYS A 430 -14.02 11.88 19.70
N ILE A 431 -15.05 11.80 18.84
CA ILE A 431 -16.38 11.26 19.19
C ILE A 431 -16.30 9.74 19.39
N ASN A 432 -15.43 9.06 18.65
CA ASN A 432 -15.17 7.62 18.69
C ASN A 432 -16.43 6.74 18.56
N ARG A 433 -17.35 7.15 17.68
CA ARG A 433 -18.56 6.42 17.29
C ARG A 433 -18.81 6.61 15.79
N PRO A 434 -19.52 5.68 15.12
CA PRO A 434 -20.02 5.93 13.77
C PRO A 434 -20.95 7.14 13.76
N ILE A 435 -20.81 7.98 12.73
CA ILE A 435 -21.60 9.20 12.56
C ILE A 435 -22.28 9.18 11.20
N PHE A 436 -23.57 9.43 11.14
CA PHE A 436 -24.27 9.91 9.96
C PHE A 436 -24.16 11.44 9.95
N LEU A 437 -23.26 11.98 9.13
CA LEU A 437 -23.18 13.40 8.88
C LEU A 437 -24.17 13.77 7.78
N CYS A 438 -25.22 14.51 8.13
CA CYS A 438 -26.39 14.70 7.32
C CYS A 438 -26.59 16.15 6.87
N ARG A 439 -27.42 16.35 5.83
CA ARG A 439 -27.99 17.66 5.42
C ARG A 439 -26.92 18.70 5.10
N PHE A 440 -26.06 18.36 4.16
CA PHE A 440 -25.07 19.30 3.65
C PHE A 440 -25.71 20.43 2.85
N PRO A 441 -25.04 21.62 2.78
CA PRO A 441 -25.47 22.68 1.88
C PRO A 441 -25.52 22.21 0.42
N ALA A 442 -26.58 22.60 -0.27
CA ALA A 442 -26.80 22.19 -1.67
C ALA A 442 -25.73 22.74 -2.64
N GLU A 443 -25.03 23.82 -2.27
CA GLU A 443 -24.00 24.45 -3.09
C GLU A 443 -22.70 23.66 -3.17
N ILE A 444 -22.45 22.78 -2.18
CA ILE A 444 -21.24 21.95 -2.11
C ILE A 444 -21.49 20.47 -2.42
N LYS A 445 -22.72 20.11 -2.81
CA LYS A 445 -23.09 18.73 -3.17
C LYS A 445 -23.55 18.63 -4.64
N SER A 446 -23.52 17.42 -5.17
CA SER A 446 -23.79 17.14 -6.59
C SER A 446 -25.21 17.48 -7.03
N PHE A 447 -25.40 17.76 -8.31
CA PHE A 447 -26.63 18.27 -8.94
C PHE A 447 -27.87 17.40 -8.73
N TYR A 448 -27.68 16.09 -8.60
CA TYR A 448 -28.75 15.09 -8.54
C TYR A 448 -29.37 14.93 -7.15
N MET A 449 -28.80 15.55 -6.11
CA MET A 449 -29.25 15.38 -4.73
C MET A 449 -30.53 16.18 -4.46
N LYS A 450 -31.52 15.50 -3.88
CA LYS A 450 -32.79 16.10 -3.47
C LYS A 450 -32.58 17.11 -2.34
N ARG A 451 -33.26 18.24 -2.41
CA ARG A 451 -33.26 19.26 -1.36
C ARG A 451 -34.16 18.87 -0.20
N CYS A 452 -33.78 19.28 1.01
CA CYS A 452 -34.64 19.08 2.19
C CYS A 452 -35.96 19.86 2.05
N PRO A 453 -37.12 19.22 2.26
CA PRO A 453 -38.41 19.91 2.18
C PRO A 453 -38.55 21.10 3.14
N GLU A 454 -37.92 21.02 4.31
CA GLU A 454 -37.97 22.04 5.35
C GLU A 454 -37.00 23.21 5.07
N ASN A 455 -35.94 22.97 4.30
CA ASN A 455 -34.91 23.98 4.00
C ASN A 455 -34.20 23.69 2.68
N ASN A 456 -34.64 24.37 1.61
CA ASN A 456 -34.09 24.22 0.25
C ASN A 456 -32.61 24.59 0.11
N ALA A 457 -31.96 25.18 1.12
CA ALA A 457 -30.52 25.41 1.11
C ALA A 457 -29.72 24.15 1.47
N LEU A 458 -30.38 23.12 2.00
CA LEU A 458 -29.77 21.85 2.41
C LEU A 458 -30.27 20.70 1.50
N THR A 459 -29.51 19.61 1.47
CA THR A 459 -29.85 18.38 0.73
C THR A 459 -30.16 17.24 1.70
N GLU A 460 -31.02 16.31 1.27
CA GLU A 460 -31.20 15.01 1.94
C GLU A 460 -30.02 14.09 1.62
N SER A 461 -28.84 14.49 2.09
CA SER A 461 -27.56 13.81 1.91
C SER A 461 -26.99 13.28 3.22
N VAL A 462 -26.16 12.26 3.12
CA VAL A 462 -25.50 11.62 4.26
C VAL A 462 -24.11 11.12 3.86
N ASP A 463 -23.13 11.37 4.73
CA ASP A 463 -21.84 10.71 4.71
C ASP A 463 -21.69 9.86 5.98
N VAL A 464 -21.29 8.58 5.85
CA VAL A 464 -21.06 7.69 6.99
C VAL A 464 -19.60 7.75 7.37
N LEU A 465 -19.36 8.28 8.56
CA LEU A 465 -18.02 8.46 9.11
C LEU A 465 -17.70 7.37 10.13
N MET A 466 -16.53 6.74 9.98
CA MET A 466 -16.03 5.73 10.91
C MET A 466 -14.75 6.19 11.61
N PRO A 467 -14.61 5.96 12.93
CA PRO A 467 -13.38 6.26 13.65
C PRO A 467 -12.15 5.61 12.99
N GLY A 468 -11.05 6.34 12.90
CA GLY A 468 -9.79 5.88 12.31
C GLY A 468 -9.67 6.01 10.79
N VAL A 469 -10.79 6.14 10.06
CA VAL A 469 -10.82 6.23 8.60
C VAL A 469 -11.53 7.49 8.09
N GLY A 470 -12.58 7.97 8.75
CA GLY A 470 -13.47 9.02 8.26
C GLY A 470 -14.56 8.46 7.35
N GLU A 471 -14.92 9.16 6.30
CA GLU A 471 -15.98 8.79 5.35
C GLU A 471 -15.72 7.45 4.64
N ILE A 472 -16.65 6.52 4.78
CA ILE A 472 -16.68 5.23 4.06
C ILE A 472 -17.83 5.14 3.07
N VAL A 473 -18.91 5.90 3.26
CA VAL A 473 -20.11 5.94 2.40
C VAL A 473 -20.52 7.38 2.17
N GLY A 474 -20.89 7.70 0.94
CA GLY A 474 -21.67 8.89 0.58
C GLY A 474 -23.01 8.48 -0.01
N GLY A 475 -24.09 9.13 0.40
CA GLY A 475 -25.45 8.82 -0.07
C GLY A 475 -26.38 10.02 -0.06
N SER A 476 -27.50 9.90 -0.77
CA SER A 476 -28.57 10.91 -0.74
C SER A 476 -29.90 10.38 -1.27
N MET A 477 -30.97 11.08 -0.94
CA MET A 477 -32.19 11.04 -1.76
C MET A 477 -31.93 11.74 -3.09
N ARG A 478 -32.60 11.29 -4.14
CA ARG A 478 -32.42 11.77 -5.52
C ARG A 478 -33.55 12.70 -5.93
N ILE A 479 -33.24 13.63 -6.83
CA ILE A 479 -34.28 14.48 -7.44
C ILE A 479 -35.17 13.61 -8.29
N SER A 480 -36.46 13.53 -7.92
CA SER A 480 -37.51 12.79 -8.65
C SER A 480 -38.32 13.69 -9.58
N ASP A 481 -38.31 14.99 -9.37
CA ASP A 481 -39.02 15.96 -10.18
C ASP A 481 -38.19 16.42 -11.40
N LEU A 482 -38.85 16.50 -12.57
CA LEU A 482 -38.19 16.88 -13.82
C LEU A 482 -37.77 18.34 -13.85
N GLU A 483 -38.61 19.26 -13.37
CA GLU A 483 -38.34 20.70 -13.40
C GLU A 483 -37.19 21.03 -12.45
N GLU A 484 -37.19 20.40 -11.28
CA GLU A 484 -36.08 20.51 -10.30
C GLU A 484 -34.75 20.00 -10.89
N LEU A 485 -34.77 18.86 -11.59
CA LEU A 485 -33.56 18.31 -12.23
C LEU A 485 -33.04 19.23 -13.35
N MET A 486 -33.93 19.78 -14.18
CA MET A 486 -33.54 20.73 -15.24
C MET A 486 -32.98 22.03 -14.66
N ALA A 487 -33.56 22.52 -13.56
CA ALA A 487 -32.99 23.66 -12.84
C ALA A 487 -31.60 23.35 -12.24
N ALA A 488 -31.37 22.12 -11.76
CA ALA A 488 -30.10 21.66 -11.26
C ALA A 488 -29.02 21.63 -12.37
N TYR A 489 -29.32 21.11 -13.56
CA TYR A 489 -28.39 21.18 -14.70
C TYR A 489 -28.02 22.62 -15.06
N THR A 490 -29.00 23.53 -15.06
CA THR A 490 -28.77 24.95 -15.37
C THR A 490 -27.85 25.60 -14.33
N ARG A 491 -28.06 25.29 -13.04
CA ARG A 491 -27.24 25.81 -11.93
C ARG A 491 -25.78 25.38 -12.04
N GLU A 492 -25.55 24.11 -12.38
CA GLU A 492 -24.20 23.54 -12.52
C GLU A 492 -23.56 23.82 -13.91
N GLY A 493 -24.29 24.44 -14.83
CA GLY A 493 -23.80 24.69 -16.20
C GLY A 493 -23.62 23.42 -17.02
N LEU A 494 -24.36 22.35 -16.71
CA LEU A 494 -24.30 21.07 -17.40
C LEU A 494 -25.23 21.06 -18.62
N ASP A 495 -24.73 20.52 -19.74
CA ASP A 495 -25.59 20.22 -20.91
C ASP A 495 -26.44 18.99 -20.62
N PRO A 496 -27.79 19.07 -20.62
CA PRO A 496 -28.64 17.93 -20.35
C PRO A 496 -28.68 16.90 -21.49
N ASN A 497 -28.21 17.23 -22.70
CA ASN A 497 -28.32 16.35 -23.86
C ASN A 497 -27.65 14.98 -23.69
N PRO A 498 -26.41 14.88 -23.16
CA PRO A 498 -25.80 13.58 -22.90
C PRO A 498 -26.48 12.76 -21.80
N TYR A 499 -27.32 13.40 -20.98
CA TYR A 499 -28.08 12.78 -19.88
C TYR A 499 -29.52 12.47 -20.22
N TYR A 500 -29.93 12.51 -21.50
CA TYR A 500 -31.33 12.33 -21.90
C TYR A 500 -31.97 11.07 -21.32
N TRP A 501 -31.27 9.96 -21.34
CA TRP A 501 -31.67 8.66 -20.83
C TRP A 501 -31.88 8.64 -19.30
N PHE A 502 -31.15 9.43 -18.57
CA PHE A 502 -31.29 9.64 -17.11
C PHE A 502 -32.44 10.63 -16.84
N THR A 503 -32.51 11.73 -17.58
CA THR A 503 -33.53 12.76 -17.44
C THR A 503 -34.93 12.22 -17.76
N GLU A 504 -35.05 11.37 -18.77
CA GLU A 504 -36.33 10.82 -19.20
C GLU A 504 -36.99 9.89 -18.17
N GLN A 505 -36.26 9.33 -17.23
CA GLN A 505 -36.83 8.60 -16.09
C GLN A 505 -37.86 9.45 -15.33
N ARG A 506 -37.68 10.78 -15.27
CA ARG A 506 -38.58 11.71 -14.59
C ARG A 506 -39.87 11.97 -15.40
N LYS A 507 -39.91 11.55 -16.68
CA LYS A 507 -41.08 11.66 -17.53
C LYS A 507 -41.97 10.39 -17.51
N TYR A 508 -41.39 9.22 -17.24
CA TYR A 508 -42.04 7.93 -17.48
C TYR A 508 -42.25 7.09 -16.21
N GLY A 509 -42.60 7.71 -15.10
CA GLY A 509 -42.95 7.00 -13.87
C GLY A 509 -41.85 7.04 -12.82
N THR A 510 -41.47 8.24 -12.47
CA THR A 510 -40.56 8.49 -11.36
C THR A 510 -41.18 8.10 -10.01
N SER A 511 -40.35 7.83 -9.06
CA SER A 511 -40.69 7.61 -7.65
C SER A 511 -39.70 8.35 -6.74
N GLU A 512 -40.08 8.57 -5.50
CA GLU A 512 -39.10 8.88 -4.46
C GLU A 512 -38.09 7.74 -4.41
N HIS A 513 -36.82 8.05 -4.49
CA HIS A 513 -35.72 7.07 -4.45
C HIS A 513 -34.46 7.69 -3.88
N GLY A 514 -33.57 6.85 -3.46
CA GLY A 514 -32.29 7.24 -2.90
C GLY A 514 -31.29 6.10 -2.97
N GLY A 515 -30.05 6.44 -2.75
CA GLY A 515 -29.00 5.45 -2.82
C GLY A 515 -27.67 5.96 -2.28
N PHE A 516 -26.67 5.14 -2.42
CA PHE A 516 -25.36 5.42 -1.85
C PHE A 516 -24.23 4.74 -2.61
N GLY A 517 -23.02 5.21 -2.36
CA GLY A 517 -21.78 4.59 -2.77
C GLY A 517 -20.83 4.37 -1.58
N LEU A 518 -20.32 3.16 -1.43
CA LEU A 518 -19.35 2.76 -0.41
C LEU A 518 -18.04 2.35 -1.06
N GLY A 519 -16.94 2.99 -0.61
CA GLY A 519 -15.59 2.57 -0.98
C GLY A 519 -15.18 1.30 -0.24
N VAL A 520 -15.11 0.17 -0.94
CA VAL A 520 -14.80 -1.13 -0.32
C VAL A 520 -13.42 -1.12 0.35
N GLU A 521 -12.44 -0.46 -0.23
CA GLU A 521 -11.10 -0.32 0.35
C GLU A 521 -11.10 0.49 1.64
N ARG A 522 -11.94 1.54 1.74
CA ARG A 522 -12.11 2.32 2.98
C ARG A 522 -12.74 1.46 4.08
N TYR A 523 -13.77 0.70 3.75
CA TYR A 523 -14.42 -0.23 4.67
C TYR A 523 -13.46 -1.30 5.20
N ILE A 524 -12.64 -1.90 4.32
CA ILE A 524 -11.63 -2.89 4.70
C ILE A 524 -10.52 -2.25 5.53
N ALA A 525 -10.08 -1.04 5.18
CA ALA A 525 -9.07 -0.31 5.95
C ALA A 525 -9.55 -0.02 7.37
N TRP A 526 -10.81 0.35 7.54
CA TRP A 526 -11.43 0.51 8.84
C TRP A 526 -11.49 -0.82 9.62
N LEU A 527 -12.03 -1.89 9.01
CA LEU A 527 -12.19 -3.20 9.66
C LEU A 527 -10.85 -3.78 10.14
N LEU A 528 -9.79 -3.63 9.34
CA LEU A 528 -8.47 -4.20 9.59
C LEU A 528 -7.47 -3.21 10.20
N ASN A 529 -7.89 -1.98 10.54
CA ASN A 529 -7.02 -0.90 11.02
C ASN A 529 -5.77 -0.68 10.14
N LEU A 530 -5.99 -0.58 8.82
CA LEU A 530 -4.91 -0.35 7.87
C LEU A 530 -4.52 1.13 7.83
N HIS A 531 -3.23 1.39 7.75
CA HIS A 531 -2.72 2.76 7.63
C HIS A 531 -3.14 3.44 6.32
N THR A 532 -3.33 2.68 5.26
CA THR A 532 -3.69 3.18 3.92
C THR A 532 -4.64 2.22 3.20
N VAL A 533 -5.59 2.78 2.46
CA VAL A 533 -6.50 2.00 1.59
C VAL A 533 -5.76 1.21 0.49
N ARG A 534 -4.54 1.63 0.14
CA ARG A 534 -3.69 0.96 -0.85
C ARG A 534 -3.37 -0.48 -0.48
N ASP A 535 -3.27 -0.78 0.82
CA ASP A 535 -2.99 -2.14 1.31
C ASP A 535 -4.18 -3.09 1.13
N ALA A 536 -5.41 -2.54 1.03
CA ALA A 536 -6.63 -3.31 0.75
C ALA A 536 -6.78 -3.71 -0.73
N CYS A 537 -5.95 -3.15 -1.64
CA CYS A 537 -5.97 -3.45 -3.07
C CYS A 537 -5.03 -4.59 -3.43
N LEU A 538 -5.37 -5.33 -4.51
CA LEU A 538 -4.45 -6.30 -5.10
C LEU A 538 -3.22 -5.58 -5.69
N TYR A 539 -3.45 -4.63 -6.59
CA TYR A 539 -2.46 -3.70 -7.14
C TYR A 539 -3.05 -2.29 -7.13
N PRO A 540 -2.67 -1.43 -6.17
CA PRO A 540 -3.32 -0.13 -6.01
C PRO A 540 -2.98 0.84 -7.15
N ARG A 541 -3.98 1.60 -7.61
CA ARG A 541 -3.84 2.71 -8.55
C ARG A 541 -4.08 4.02 -7.82
N PHE A 542 -3.11 4.92 -7.88
CA PHE A 542 -3.17 6.23 -7.22
C PHE A 542 -2.29 7.23 -7.95
N THR A 543 -2.38 8.51 -7.61
CA THR A 543 -1.61 9.59 -8.25
C THR A 543 -0.12 9.23 -8.38
N GLY A 544 0.37 9.17 -9.63
CA GLY A 544 1.75 8.82 -9.96
C GLY A 544 2.03 7.32 -10.07
N ARG A 545 1.03 6.43 -9.89
CA ARG A 545 1.21 4.98 -10.02
C ARG A 545 0.08 4.29 -10.79
N ALA A 546 0.43 3.77 -11.95
CA ALA A 546 -0.42 2.91 -12.78
C ALA A 546 0.25 1.54 -13.11
N PHE A 547 1.37 1.22 -12.44
CA PHE A 547 2.15 -0.02 -12.60
C PHE A 547 2.44 -0.69 -11.23
N PRO A 548 2.88 -1.93 -11.15
CA PRO A 548 2.88 -2.96 -12.16
C PRO A 548 1.48 -3.32 -12.60
#